data_663f9c1eaaaaec242ce20c6b37e4adb5
#
_entry.id   663f9c1eaaaaec242ce20c6b37e4adb5
#
_cell.length_a   1.000
_cell.length_b   1.000
_cell.length_c   1.000
_cell.angle_alpha   90.00
_cell.angle_beta   90.00
_cell.angle_gamma   90.00
#
_symmetry.space_group_name_H-M   'P 1'
#
loop_
_entity.id
_entity.type
_entity.pdbx_description
1 polymer ?
#
loop_
_entity_poly.entity_id
_entity_poly.type
_entity_poly.pdbx_seq_one_letter_code
_entity_poly.pdbx_strand_id
1 'polypeptide(L)'
;MHLDELKHAWQALDQRLQRHDRLQAQQLLQHNLQRAQRSLRPLLWGQLLQLPFGLCCIALAGMLWSGGGALPAHLIAAGVAVHAYGVATVALAGIVLGRLLQVDYSAPVLEIQQRIARTRRWYVGSGVVCGLSWWLLWVPVLMVLAALAGIDLLARAQAVVWIGLGAGLAGLAGSAWLYRRSRDPGRPRLRRIIDDGLGGASLRRASGLLDEVERFRHE
;
A
#
# COMPACT_ATOMS: atom_id res chain seq x y z
N MET A 1 -8.07 -44.75 50.87
CA MET A 1 -8.54 -43.34 50.93
C MET A 1 -7.54 -42.40 50.23
N HIS A 2 -6.24 -42.48 50.43
CA HIS A 2 -5.27 -41.56 49.85
C HIS A 2 -5.14 -41.57 48.32
N LEU A 3 -5.41 -42.67 47.66
CA LEU A 3 -5.19 -42.83 46.20
C LEU A 3 -6.24 -42.10 45.36
N ASP A 4 -7.48 -42.09 45.82
CA ASP A 4 -8.60 -41.38 45.14
C ASP A 4 -8.48 -39.88 45.34
N GLU A 5 -8.07 -39.40 46.53
CA GLU A 5 -7.78 -38.01 46.78
C GLU A 5 -6.65 -37.46 45.93
N LEU A 6 -5.58 -38.25 45.75
CA LEU A 6 -4.44 -37.89 44.89
C LEU A 6 -4.89 -37.80 43.40
N LYS A 7 -5.73 -38.74 42.96
CA LYS A 7 -6.26 -38.75 41.60
C LYS A 7 -7.15 -37.52 41.33
N HIS A 8 -8.01 -37.16 42.27
CA HIS A 8 -8.81 -35.93 42.17
C HIS A 8 -7.96 -34.66 42.18
N ALA A 9 -6.91 -34.58 43.01
CA ALA A 9 -5.99 -33.46 43.02
C ALA A 9 -5.23 -33.33 41.68
N TRP A 10 -4.78 -34.46 41.09
CA TRP A 10 -4.14 -34.50 39.77
C TRP A 10 -5.09 -34.04 38.67
N GLN A 11 -6.32 -34.50 38.65
CA GLN A 11 -7.32 -34.09 37.66
C GLN A 11 -7.65 -32.58 37.78
N ALA A 12 -7.72 -32.08 39.01
CA ALA A 12 -7.96 -30.65 39.23
C ALA A 12 -6.75 -29.79 38.78
N LEU A 13 -5.52 -30.27 38.97
CA LEU A 13 -4.31 -29.60 38.52
C LEU A 13 -4.24 -29.59 36.98
N ASP A 14 -4.51 -30.74 36.33
CA ASP A 14 -4.50 -30.86 34.88
C ASP A 14 -5.55 -29.93 34.23
N GLN A 15 -6.75 -29.86 34.78
CA GLN A 15 -7.77 -28.92 34.35
C GLN A 15 -7.35 -27.44 34.50
N ARG A 16 -6.63 -27.12 35.59
CA ARG A 16 -6.10 -25.76 35.81
C ARG A 16 -4.99 -25.43 34.81
N LEU A 17 -4.07 -26.36 34.55
CA LEU A 17 -3.02 -26.22 33.55
C LEU A 17 -3.62 -26.02 32.14
N GLN A 18 -4.53 -26.88 31.70
CA GLN A 18 -5.19 -26.75 30.41
C GLN A 18 -5.95 -25.42 30.25
N ARG A 19 -6.56 -24.94 31.33
CA ARG A 19 -7.24 -23.63 31.32
C ARG A 19 -6.23 -22.48 31.24
N HIS A 20 -5.10 -22.59 31.92
CA HIS A 20 -4.03 -21.61 31.88
C HIS A 20 -3.37 -21.54 30.52
N ASP A 21 -3.09 -22.69 29.91
CA ASP A 21 -2.53 -22.78 28.55
C ASP A 21 -3.47 -22.17 27.50
N ARG A 22 -4.77 -22.43 27.61
CA ARG A 22 -5.77 -21.79 26.72
C ARG A 22 -5.80 -20.28 26.87
N LEU A 23 -5.74 -19.77 28.10
CA LEU A 23 -5.71 -18.31 28.35
C LEU A 23 -4.42 -17.69 27.85
N GLN A 24 -3.27 -18.32 28.04
CA GLN A 24 -2.00 -17.86 27.50
C GLN A 24 -2.00 -17.86 25.97
N ALA A 25 -2.49 -18.92 25.34
CA ALA A 25 -2.61 -18.99 23.89
C ALA A 25 -3.53 -17.88 23.34
N GLN A 26 -4.65 -17.60 24.01
CA GLN A 26 -5.54 -16.49 23.64
C GLN A 26 -4.86 -15.12 23.80
N GLN A 27 -4.12 -14.89 24.88
CA GLN A 27 -3.38 -13.66 25.11
C GLN A 27 -2.27 -13.45 24.09
N LEU A 28 -1.51 -14.49 23.76
CA LEU A 28 -0.50 -14.45 22.71
C LEU A 28 -1.11 -14.14 21.34
N LEU A 29 -2.23 -14.77 21.02
CA LEU A 29 -2.96 -14.51 19.78
C LEU A 29 -3.42 -13.04 19.70
N GLN A 30 -4.06 -12.55 20.75
CA GLN A 30 -4.51 -11.14 20.81
C GLN A 30 -3.34 -10.16 20.72
N HIS A 31 -2.23 -10.42 21.40
CA HIS A 31 -1.04 -9.58 21.35
C HIS A 31 -0.41 -9.53 19.95
N ASN A 32 -0.31 -10.67 19.28
CA ASN A 32 0.22 -10.76 17.93
C ASN A 32 -0.70 -10.11 16.90
N LEU A 33 -2.03 -10.25 17.05
CA LEU A 33 -3.01 -9.54 16.23
C LEU A 33 -2.91 -8.02 16.40
N GLN A 34 -2.76 -7.53 17.63
CA GLN A 34 -2.55 -6.11 17.89
C GLN A 34 -1.24 -5.58 17.29
N ARG A 35 -0.15 -6.37 17.36
CA ARG A 35 1.13 -6.03 16.70
C ARG A 35 0.98 -5.99 15.19
N ALA A 36 0.28 -6.97 14.59
CA ALA A 36 -0.02 -6.98 13.17
C ALA A 36 -0.83 -5.74 12.75
N GLN A 37 -1.87 -5.36 13.50
CA GLN A 37 -2.64 -4.14 13.28
C GLN A 37 -1.79 -2.88 13.36
N ARG A 38 -0.92 -2.77 14.36
CA ARG A 38 0.00 -1.62 14.49
C ARG A 38 0.98 -1.51 13.34
N SER A 39 1.43 -2.64 12.79
CA SER A 39 2.32 -2.67 11.62
C SER A 39 1.63 -2.21 10.33
N LEU A 40 0.29 -2.25 10.26
CA LEU A 40 -0.51 -1.78 9.13
C LEU A 40 -0.85 -0.27 9.20
N ARG A 41 -0.70 0.36 10.36
CA ARG A 41 -0.98 1.81 10.52
C ARG A 41 -0.25 2.70 9.52
N PRO A 42 1.07 2.56 9.28
CA PRO A 42 1.77 3.41 8.31
C PRO A 42 1.22 3.25 6.90
N LEU A 43 0.69 2.05 6.58
CA LEU A 43 0.02 1.77 5.32
C LEU A 43 -1.29 2.56 5.19
N LEU A 44 -2.09 2.60 6.25
CA LEU A 44 -3.33 3.39 6.31
C LEU A 44 -3.04 4.88 6.16
N TRP A 45 -2.01 5.40 6.83
CA TRP A 45 -1.60 6.80 6.69
C TRP A 45 -1.17 7.15 5.27
N GLY A 46 -0.42 6.25 4.60
CA GLY A 46 -0.05 6.44 3.19
C GLY A 46 -1.27 6.53 2.27
N GLN A 47 -2.27 5.66 2.46
CA GLN A 47 -3.51 5.70 1.68
C GLN A 47 -4.37 6.92 2.02
N LEU A 48 -4.41 7.31 3.30
CA LEU A 48 -5.16 8.49 3.73
C LEU A 48 -4.58 9.78 3.14
N LEU A 49 -3.25 9.87 3.00
CA LEU A 49 -2.58 11.01 2.36
C LEU A 49 -2.77 11.00 0.83
N GLN A 50 -2.93 9.83 0.23
CA GLN A 50 -3.11 9.67 -1.21
C GLN A 50 -4.50 10.16 -1.67
N LEU A 51 -5.54 10.06 -0.83
CA LEU A 51 -6.89 10.54 -1.13
C LEU A 51 -6.94 12.07 -1.38
N PRO A 52 -6.49 12.94 -0.46
CA PRO A 52 -6.50 14.39 -0.68
C PRO A 52 -5.62 14.79 -1.86
N PHE A 53 -4.50 14.08 -2.08
CA PHE A 53 -3.66 14.31 -3.24
C PHE A 53 -4.40 14.03 -4.56
N GLY A 54 -5.09 12.91 -4.68
CA GLY A 54 -5.89 12.59 -5.86
C GLY A 54 -7.06 13.56 -6.06
N LEU A 55 -7.74 13.96 -4.98
CA LEU A 55 -8.79 14.98 -5.04
C LEU A 55 -8.24 16.34 -5.48
N CYS A 56 -7.04 16.71 -5.03
CA CYS A 56 -6.37 17.92 -5.47
C CYS A 56 -6.10 17.89 -6.99
N CYS A 57 -5.62 16.76 -7.53
CA CYS A 57 -5.43 16.59 -8.97
C CYS A 57 -6.75 16.75 -9.75
N ILE A 58 -7.83 16.15 -9.26
CA ILE A 58 -9.17 16.29 -9.87
C ILE A 58 -9.64 17.75 -9.85
N ALA A 59 -9.47 18.44 -8.71
CA ALA A 59 -9.85 19.84 -8.55
C ALA A 59 -9.04 20.76 -9.47
N LEU A 60 -7.72 20.57 -9.57
CA LEU A 60 -6.85 21.34 -10.46
C LEU A 60 -7.28 21.23 -11.93
N ALA A 61 -7.57 20.02 -12.39
CA ALA A 61 -8.06 19.81 -13.74
C ALA A 61 -9.46 20.41 -13.94
N GLY A 62 -10.34 20.31 -12.93
CA GLY A 62 -11.67 20.94 -12.96
C GLY A 62 -11.59 22.46 -13.03
N MET A 63 -10.70 23.09 -12.27
CA MET A 63 -10.47 24.54 -12.32
C MET A 63 -9.97 25.00 -13.70
N LEU A 64 -9.11 24.22 -14.37
CA LEU A 64 -8.63 24.52 -15.70
C LEU A 64 -9.81 24.59 -16.71
N TRP A 65 -10.78 23.67 -16.61
CA TRP A 65 -11.91 23.61 -17.53
C TRP A 65 -13.02 24.60 -17.19
N SER A 66 -13.15 25.04 -15.94
CA SER A 66 -14.14 26.03 -15.50
C SER A 66 -13.79 27.46 -15.91
N GLY A 67 -12.58 27.73 -16.40
CA GLY A 67 -12.08 29.06 -16.77
C GLY A 67 -12.73 29.66 -18.03
N GLY A 68 -13.63 28.94 -18.71
CA GLY A 68 -14.54 29.50 -19.74
C GLY A 68 -13.90 29.94 -21.07
N GLY A 69 -12.59 29.81 -21.24
CA GLY A 69 -11.87 30.16 -22.48
C GLY A 69 -11.64 28.95 -23.40
N ALA A 70 -11.40 29.23 -24.71
CA ALA A 70 -10.95 28.19 -25.63
C ALA A 70 -9.53 27.74 -25.23
N LEU A 71 -9.43 26.53 -24.64
CA LEU A 71 -8.17 25.96 -24.23
C LEU A 71 -7.44 25.32 -25.41
N PRO A 72 -6.14 25.54 -25.57
CA PRO A 72 -5.32 24.80 -26.54
C PRO A 72 -5.39 23.29 -26.30
N ALA A 73 -5.31 22.48 -27.36
CA ALA A 73 -5.44 21.04 -27.29
C ALA A 73 -4.44 20.37 -26.32
N HIS A 74 -3.22 20.91 -26.21
CA HIS A 74 -2.21 20.39 -25.29
C HIS A 74 -2.58 20.61 -23.81
N LEU A 75 -3.26 21.71 -23.46
CA LEU A 75 -3.75 21.94 -22.11
C LEU A 75 -4.95 21.06 -21.78
N ILE A 76 -5.82 20.80 -22.76
CA ILE A 76 -6.91 19.82 -22.59
C ILE A 76 -6.33 18.46 -22.33
N ALA A 77 -5.35 18.01 -23.12
CA ALA A 77 -4.68 16.73 -22.94
C ALA A 77 -3.99 16.62 -21.56
N ALA A 78 -3.29 17.67 -21.12
CA ALA A 78 -2.68 17.73 -19.79
C ALA A 78 -3.73 17.65 -18.68
N GLY A 79 -4.82 18.39 -18.79
CA GLY A 79 -5.93 18.37 -17.85
C GLY A 79 -6.58 16.99 -17.74
N VAL A 80 -6.85 16.34 -18.89
CA VAL A 80 -7.39 14.96 -18.93
C VAL A 80 -6.44 13.98 -18.27
N ALA A 81 -5.13 14.06 -18.53
CA ALA A 81 -4.14 13.19 -17.91
C ALA A 81 -4.10 13.35 -16.39
N VAL A 82 -4.09 14.60 -15.90
CA VAL A 82 -4.08 14.90 -14.45
C VAL A 82 -5.39 14.44 -13.79
N HIS A 83 -6.53 14.69 -14.44
CA HIS A 83 -7.84 14.26 -13.93
C HIS A 83 -7.95 12.73 -13.85
N ALA A 84 -7.61 12.03 -14.93
CA ALA A 84 -7.63 10.56 -14.99
C ALA A 84 -6.72 9.94 -13.92
N TYR A 85 -5.54 10.52 -13.71
CA TYR A 85 -4.64 10.09 -12.64
C TYR A 85 -5.23 10.33 -11.25
N GLY A 86 -5.83 11.49 -11.03
CA GLY A 86 -6.50 11.81 -9.77
C GLY A 86 -7.61 10.80 -9.45
N VAL A 87 -8.48 10.52 -10.44
CA VAL A 87 -9.55 9.52 -10.30
C VAL A 87 -8.99 8.12 -10.04
N ALA A 88 -7.98 7.69 -10.80
CA ALA A 88 -7.34 6.39 -10.61
C ALA A 88 -6.71 6.27 -9.20
N THR A 89 -6.06 7.33 -8.73
CA THR A 89 -5.43 7.38 -7.42
C THR A 89 -6.46 7.26 -6.30
N VAL A 90 -7.56 8.01 -6.36
CA VAL A 90 -8.66 7.94 -5.38
C VAL A 90 -9.33 6.57 -5.40
N ALA A 91 -9.61 6.03 -6.59
CA ALA A 91 -10.23 4.70 -6.73
C ALA A 91 -9.34 3.58 -6.15
N LEU A 92 -8.05 3.58 -6.48
CA LEU A 92 -7.10 2.59 -5.96
C LEU A 92 -6.93 2.70 -4.44
N ALA A 93 -6.82 3.93 -3.91
CA ALA A 93 -6.75 4.16 -2.47
C ALA A 93 -8.04 3.69 -1.77
N GLY A 94 -9.20 3.96 -2.34
CA GLY A 94 -10.50 3.51 -1.83
C GLY A 94 -10.62 1.98 -1.79
N ILE A 95 -10.20 1.29 -2.85
CA ILE A 95 -10.19 -0.18 -2.91
C ILE A 95 -9.28 -0.78 -1.83
N VAL A 96 -8.07 -0.24 -1.68
CA VAL A 96 -7.12 -0.73 -0.68
C VAL A 96 -7.64 -0.48 0.73
N LEU A 97 -8.15 0.72 0.99
CA LEU A 97 -8.72 1.09 2.30
C LEU A 97 -9.95 0.23 2.64
N GLY A 98 -10.87 0.04 1.70
CA GLY A 98 -12.04 -0.80 1.88
C GLY A 98 -11.67 -2.26 2.21
N ARG A 99 -10.65 -2.81 1.56
CA ARG A 99 -10.15 -4.16 1.86
C ARG A 99 -9.47 -4.26 3.22
N LEU A 100 -8.74 -3.22 3.64
CA LEU A 100 -8.10 -3.17 4.96
C LEU A 100 -9.13 -3.09 6.08
N LEU A 101 -10.21 -2.33 5.89
CA LEU A 101 -11.29 -2.19 6.87
C LEU A 101 -12.17 -3.44 6.99
N GLN A 102 -12.22 -4.28 5.93
CA GLN A 102 -13.00 -5.53 5.91
C GLN A 102 -12.25 -6.74 6.47
N VAL A 103 -11.03 -6.58 6.99
CA VAL A 103 -10.32 -7.68 7.65
C VAL A 103 -10.98 -7.96 9.00
N ASP A 104 -11.75 -9.03 9.05
CA ASP A 104 -12.32 -9.56 10.28
C ASP A 104 -11.26 -10.36 11.03
N TYR A 105 -10.82 -9.84 12.16
CA TYR A 105 -9.80 -10.47 13.02
C TYR A 105 -10.35 -11.59 13.90
N SER A 106 -11.65 -11.83 13.88
CA SER A 106 -12.30 -12.96 14.55
C SER A 106 -12.31 -14.24 13.69
N ALA A 107 -11.98 -14.12 12.39
CA ALA A 107 -11.92 -15.23 11.46
C ALA A 107 -10.72 -16.17 11.73
N PRO A 108 -10.74 -17.43 11.23
CA PRO A 108 -9.60 -18.34 11.32
C PRO A 108 -8.32 -17.73 10.75
N VAL A 109 -7.17 -18.01 11.39
CA VAL A 109 -5.86 -17.43 11.07
C VAL A 109 -5.50 -17.60 9.59
N LEU A 110 -5.79 -18.73 8.98
CA LEU A 110 -5.56 -19.01 7.56
C LEU A 110 -6.31 -18.04 6.64
N GLU A 111 -7.55 -17.70 6.99
CA GLU A 111 -8.35 -16.76 6.21
C GLU A 111 -7.79 -15.32 6.33
N ILE A 112 -7.36 -14.94 7.52
CA ILE A 112 -6.70 -13.65 7.76
C ILE A 112 -5.41 -13.55 6.95
N GLN A 113 -4.57 -14.59 6.92
CA GLN A 113 -3.33 -14.64 6.14
C GLN A 113 -3.60 -14.48 4.63
N GLN A 114 -4.58 -15.19 4.09
CA GLN A 114 -4.95 -15.10 2.67
C GLN A 114 -5.48 -13.70 2.31
N ARG A 115 -6.30 -13.10 3.16
CA ARG A 115 -6.82 -11.74 2.98
C ARG A 115 -5.69 -10.71 3.01
N ILE A 116 -4.77 -10.81 3.96
CA ILE A 116 -3.59 -9.92 4.06
C ILE A 116 -2.68 -10.09 2.83
N ALA A 117 -2.41 -11.33 2.39
CA ALA A 117 -1.59 -11.58 1.20
C ALA A 117 -2.22 -11.00 -0.08
N ARG A 118 -3.55 -11.10 -0.22
CA ARG A 118 -4.30 -10.51 -1.35
C ARG A 118 -4.26 -8.99 -1.29
N THR A 119 -4.48 -8.38 -0.13
CA THR A 119 -4.42 -6.94 0.07
C THR A 119 -3.01 -6.40 -0.22
N ARG A 120 -1.96 -7.14 0.16
CA ARG A 120 -0.57 -6.81 -0.17
C ARG A 120 -0.33 -6.71 -1.68
N ARG A 121 -0.85 -7.66 -2.46
CA ARG A 121 -0.69 -7.61 -3.94
C ARG A 121 -1.32 -6.35 -4.52
N TRP A 122 -2.51 -6.00 -4.06
CA TRP A 122 -3.19 -4.77 -4.49
C TRP A 122 -2.46 -3.50 -4.05
N TYR A 123 -1.98 -3.46 -2.82
CA TYR A 123 -1.22 -2.33 -2.30
C TYR A 123 0.09 -2.11 -3.07
N VAL A 124 0.89 -3.16 -3.26
CA VAL A 124 2.12 -3.08 -4.04
C VAL A 124 1.82 -2.71 -5.48
N GLY A 125 0.81 -3.32 -6.09
CA GLY A 125 0.38 -3.02 -7.45
C GLY A 125 -0.05 -1.56 -7.62
N SER A 126 -0.91 -1.04 -6.73
CA SER A 126 -1.36 0.35 -6.77
C SER A 126 -0.20 1.33 -6.53
N GLY A 127 0.69 1.05 -5.58
CA GLY A 127 1.87 1.85 -5.30
C GLY A 127 2.82 1.94 -6.49
N VAL A 128 3.05 0.82 -7.18
CA VAL A 128 3.86 0.76 -8.41
C VAL A 128 3.19 1.56 -9.52
N VAL A 129 1.90 1.38 -9.77
CA VAL A 129 1.17 2.11 -10.81
C VAL A 129 1.18 3.62 -10.52
N CYS A 130 0.81 4.05 -9.32
CA CYS A 130 0.81 5.47 -8.96
C CYS A 130 2.23 6.06 -8.97
N GLY A 131 3.21 5.34 -8.44
CA GLY A 131 4.59 5.82 -8.36
C GLY A 131 5.28 5.91 -9.72
N LEU A 132 5.10 4.90 -10.59
CA LEU A 132 5.66 4.94 -11.93
C LEU A 132 4.99 6.00 -12.82
N SER A 133 3.67 6.16 -12.71
CA SER A 133 2.96 7.20 -13.45
C SER A 133 3.44 8.60 -13.11
N TRP A 134 3.93 8.83 -11.90
CA TRP A 134 4.45 10.12 -11.47
C TRP A 134 5.65 10.61 -12.27
N TRP A 135 6.47 9.69 -12.81
CA TRP A 135 7.59 10.05 -13.68
C TRP A 135 7.17 10.82 -14.92
N LEU A 136 5.97 10.56 -15.46
CA LEU A 136 5.43 11.29 -16.61
C LEU A 136 4.48 12.42 -16.19
N LEU A 137 3.76 12.24 -15.08
CA LEU A 137 2.62 13.10 -14.72
C LEU A 137 3.00 14.44 -14.14
N TRP A 138 4.21 14.57 -13.60
CA TRP A 138 4.67 15.85 -13.07
C TRP A 138 4.71 16.96 -14.13
N VAL A 139 4.97 16.62 -15.41
CA VAL A 139 4.95 17.60 -16.52
C VAL A 139 3.54 18.11 -16.80
N PRO A 140 2.52 17.26 -17.07
CA PRO A 140 1.13 17.71 -17.15
C PRO A 140 0.65 18.51 -15.95
N VAL A 141 1.03 18.13 -14.73
CA VAL A 141 0.66 18.88 -13.51
C VAL A 141 1.26 20.27 -13.55
N LEU A 142 2.55 20.42 -13.91
CA LEU A 142 3.16 21.73 -14.08
C LEU A 142 2.50 22.56 -15.19
N MET A 143 2.11 21.92 -16.32
CA MET A 143 1.39 22.61 -17.39
C MET A 143 0.03 23.14 -16.90
N VAL A 144 -0.72 22.33 -16.15
CA VAL A 144 -2.00 22.76 -15.56
C VAL A 144 -1.80 23.91 -14.57
N LEU A 145 -0.83 23.81 -13.67
CA LEU A 145 -0.53 24.87 -12.69
C LEU A 145 -0.10 26.16 -13.36
N ALA A 146 0.76 26.09 -14.39
CA ALA A 146 1.17 27.25 -15.17
C ALA A 146 -0.02 27.89 -15.92
N ALA A 147 -0.89 27.08 -16.50
CA ALA A 147 -2.09 27.56 -17.19
C ALA A 147 -3.07 28.26 -16.23
N LEU A 148 -3.25 27.74 -15.01
CA LEU A 148 -4.03 28.41 -13.96
C LEU A 148 -3.41 29.76 -13.54
N ALA A 149 -2.08 29.90 -13.66
CA ALA A 149 -1.38 31.16 -13.46
C ALA A 149 -1.39 32.08 -14.71
N GLY A 150 -2.11 31.69 -15.76
CA GLY A 150 -2.18 32.45 -17.02
C GLY A 150 -0.97 32.30 -17.93
N ILE A 151 -0.13 31.27 -17.70
CA ILE A 151 1.09 31.03 -18.47
C ILE A 151 0.95 29.75 -19.28
N ASP A 152 1.06 29.86 -20.60
CA ASP A 152 1.19 28.66 -21.45
C ASP A 152 2.65 28.19 -21.45
N LEU A 153 2.90 27.12 -20.68
CA LEU A 153 4.25 26.57 -20.50
C LEU A 153 4.82 26.01 -21.79
N LEU A 154 3.97 25.40 -22.63
CA LEU A 154 4.41 24.81 -23.90
C LEU A 154 4.78 25.91 -24.90
N ALA A 155 4.01 27.02 -24.98
CA ALA A 155 4.31 28.12 -25.85
C ALA A 155 5.56 28.90 -25.41
N ARG A 156 5.77 29.04 -24.09
CA ARG A 156 6.84 29.87 -23.54
C ARG A 156 8.16 29.15 -23.28
N ALA A 157 8.08 27.84 -22.97
CA ALA A 157 9.23 27.02 -22.56
C ALA A 157 9.14 25.60 -23.10
N GLN A 158 8.95 25.47 -24.41
CA GLN A 158 8.79 24.16 -25.09
C GLN A 158 9.92 23.18 -24.74
N ALA A 159 11.17 23.65 -24.68
CA ALA A 159 12.32 22.82 -24.32
C ALA A 159 12.18 22.20 -22.94
N VAL A 160 11.64 22.93 -21.93
CA VAL A 160 11.45 22.42 -20.57
C VAL A 160 10.45 21.26 -20.56
N VAL A 161 9.37 21.37 -21.32
CA VAL A 161 8.34 20.33 -21.42
C VAL A 161 8.93 19.06 -22.05
N TRP A 162 9.68 19.19 -23.15
CA TRP A 162 10.28 18.02 -23.83
C TRP A 162 11.40 17.37 -23.02
N ILE A 163 12.24 18.18 -22.36
CA ILE A 163 13.28 17.67 -21.44
C ILE A 163 12.62 16.96 -20.27
N GLY A 164 11.54 17.52 -19.70
CA GLY A 164 10.80 16.93 -18.61
C GLY A 164 10.16 15.58 -18.98
N LEU A 165 9.53 15.48 -20.15
CA LEU A 165 9.00 14.23 -20.68
C LEU A 165 10.11 13.20 -20.95
N GLY A 166 11.22 13.64 -21.52
CA GLY A 166 12.39 12.78 -21.74
C GLY A 166 12.96 12.24 -20.43
N ALA A 167 13.11 13.09 -19.43
CA ALA A 167 13.55 12.67 -18.09
C ALA A 167 12.54 11.72 -17.44
N GLY A 168 11.24 11.94 -17.63
CA GLY A 168 10.18 11.05 -17.17
C GLY A 168 10.26 9.67 -17.80
N LEU A 169 10.44 9.60 -19.14
CA LEU A 169 10.62 8.34 -19.86
C LEU A 169 11.90 7.62 -19.43
N ALA A 170 13.01 8.35 -19.27
CA ALA A 170 14.27 7.79 -18.78
C ALA A 170 14.10 7.23 -17.34
N GLY A 171 13.38 7.93 -16.46
CA GLY A 171 13.05 7.48 -15.12
C GLY A 171 12.20 6.21 -15.11
N LEU A 172 11.19 6.12 -15.99
CA LEU A 172 10.40 4.90 -16.18
C LEU A 172 11.25 3.73 -16.68
N ALA A 173 12.06 3.97 -17.72
CA ALA A 173 12.94 2.94 -18.27
C ALA A 173 13.97 2.46 -17.23
N GLY A 174 14.57 3.40 -16.47
CA GLY A 174 15.48 3.11 -15.36
C GLY A 174 14.82 2.29 -14.26
N SER A 175 13.60 2.66 -13.85
CA SER A 175 12.82 1.92 -12.85
C SER A 175 12.46 0.51 -13.32
N ALA A 176 12.03 0.36 -14.59
CA ALA A 176 11.73 -0.93 -15.20
C ALA A 176 12.98 -1.81 -15.33
N TRP A 177 14.10 -1.21 -15.72
CA TRP A 177 15.39 -1.91 -15.80
C TRP A 177 15.86 -2.39 -14.43
N LEU A 178 15.79 -1.50 -13.42
CA LEU A 178 16.15 -1.83 -12.03
C LEU A 178 15.27 -2.96 -11.48
N TYR A 179 13.96 -2.91 -11.74
CA TYR A 179 13.03 -3.96 -11.37
C TYR A 179 13.34 -5.30 -12.05
N ARG A 180 13.63 -5.29 -13.35
CA ARG A 180 14.05 -6.51 -14.07
C ARG A 180 15.35 -7.08 -13.51
N ARG A 181 16.34 -6.21 -13.24
CA ARG A 181 17.63 -6.62 -12.70
C ARG A 181 17.56 -7.12 -11.26
N SER A 182 16.58 -6.67 -10.48
CA SER A 182 16.36 -7.17 -9.12
C SER A 182 15.80 -8.59 -9.07
N ARG A 183 15.20 -9.05 -10.17
CA ARG A 183 14.71 -10.43 -10.30
C ARG A 183 15.80 -11.44 -10.65
N ASP A 184 17.00 -10.98 -10.96
CA ASP A 184 18.13 -11.83 -11.24
C ASP A 184 18.54 -12.62 -9.99
N PRO A 185 18.58 -13.97 -10.02
CA PRO A 185 18.86 -14.81 -8.85
C PRO A 185 20.22 -14.54 -8.20
N GLY A 186 21.16 -13.93 -8.95
CA GLY A 186 22.49 -13.58 -8.46
C GLY A 186 22.57 -12.39 -7.50
N ARG A 187 21.45 -11.67 -7.23
CA ARG A 187 21.47 -10.41 -6.44
C ARG A 187 20.36 -10.34 -5.36
N PRO A 188 20.42 -11.19 -4.33
CA PRO A 188 19.37 -11.26 -3.30
C PRO A 188 19.25 -9.99 -2.46
N ARG A 189 20.33 -9.20 -2.30
CA ARG A 189 20.32 -7.93 -1.55
C ARG A 189 19.49 -6.86 -2.26
N LEU A 190 19.62 -6.73 -3.58
CA LEU A 190 18.88 -5.75 -4.38
C LEU A 190 17.37 -6.04 -4.35
N ARG A 191 17.02 -7.32 -4.45
CA ARG A 191 15.64 -7.79 -4.35
C ARG A 191 15.02 -7.42 -2.99
N ARG A 192 15.76 -7.61 -1.90
CA ARG A 192 15.29 -7.24 -0.54
C ARG A 192 15.04 -5.74 -0.41
N ILE A 193 15.97 -4.90 -0.90
CA ILE A 193 15.85 -3.42 -0.81
C ILE A 193 14.63 -2.94 -1.59
N ILE A 194 14.39 -3.47 -2.80
CA ILE A 194 13.26 -3.08 -3.64
C ILE A 194 11.93 -3.58 -3.06
N ASP A 195 11.90 -4.83 -2.58
CA ASP A 195 10.73 -5.40 -1.90
C ASP A 195 10.42 -4.68 -0.58
N ASP A 196 11.42 -4.14 0.11
CA ASP A 196 11.24 -3.35 1.33
C ASP A 196 10.78 -1.92 1.01
N GLY A 197 11.35 -1.30 -0.04
CA GLY A 197 11.00 0.05 -0.47
C GLY A 197 9.58 0.17 -1.03
N LEU A 198 9.06 -0.88 -1.67
CA LEU A 198 7.69 -0.91 -2.20
C LEU A 198 6.60 -1.16 -1.13
N GLY A 199 6.90 -0.96 0.14
CA GLY A 199 5.93 -1.11 1.24
C GLY A 199 5.78 -2.54 1.76
N GLY A 200 6.64 -3.46 1.29
CA GLY A 200 6.61 -4.86 1.71
C GLY A 200 7.08 -5.11 3.15
N ALA A 201 7.81 -4.19 3.77
CA ALA A 201 8.40 -4.39 5.10
C ALA A 201 7.35 -4.50 6.22
N SER A 202 6.34 -3.64 6.23
CA SER A 202 5.26 -3.66 7.24
C SER A 202 4.35 -4.88 7.07
N LEU A 203 4.04 -5.24 5.84
CA LEU A 203 3.20 -6.41 5.53
C LEU A 203 3.95 -7.73 5.72
N ARG A 204 5.28 -7.77 5.49
CA ARG A 204 6.11 -8.93 5.83
C ARG A 204 6.23 -9.13 7.33
N ARG A 205 6.35 -8.06 8.11
CA ARG A 205 6.32 -8.16 9.57
C ARG A 205 4.98 -8.71 10.05
N ALA A 206 3.87 -8.26 9.47
CA ALA A 206 2.55 -8.78 9.79
C ALA A 206 2.40 -10.26 9.42
N SER A 207 2.85 -10.69 8.23
CA SER A 207 2.79 -12.10 7.82
C SER A 207 3.74 -12.98 8.65
N GLY A 208 4.96 -12.52 8.95
CA GLY A 208 5.90 -13.26 9.78
C GLY A 208 5.41 -13.51 11.20
N LEU A 209 4.71 -12.53 11.81
CA LEU A 209 4.05 -12.71 13.10
C LEU A 209 2.91 -13.73 13.06
N LEU A 210 2.18 -13.81 11.94
CA LEU A 210 1.12 -14.79 11.76
C LEU A 210 1.66 -16.21 11.51
N ASP A 211 2.78 -16.32 10.78
CA ASP A 211 3.48 -17.60 10.55
C ASP A 211 4.06 -18.17 11.85
N GLU A 212 4.50 -17.30 12.77
CA GLU A 212 4.97 -17.68 14.10
C GLU A 212 3.82 -18.23 14.96
N VAL A 213 2.64 -17.61 14.91
CA VAL A 213 1.42 -18.08 15.59
C VAL A 213 0.99 -19.46 15.08
N GLU A 214 1.12 -19.71 13.78
CA GLU A 214 0.72 -20.98 13.18
C GLU A 214 1.65 -22.13 13.62
N ARG A 215 2.95 -21.88 13.75
CA ARG A 215 3.90 -22.86 14.27
C ARG A 215 3.60 -23.25 15.72
N PHE A 216 3.31 -22.27 16.59
CA PHE A 216 2.94 -22.54 17.99
C PHE A 216 1.61 -23.27 18.16
N ARG A 217 0.77 -23.33 17.13
CA ARG A 217 -0.51 -24.05 17.17
C ARG A 217 -0.37 -25.52 16.79
N HIS A 218 0.72 -25.90 16.13
CA HIS A 218 1.01 -27.26 15.68
C HIS A 218 2.01 -28.00 16.57
N GLU A 219 2.64 -27.30 17.54
CA GLU A 219 3.38 -27.88 18.67
C GLU A 219 2.47 -28.08 19.90
#